data_b30554e0700021ac6c7c976b5cf00917
#
_entry.id   b30554e0700021ac6c7c976b5cf00917
#
_cell.length_a   1.000
_cell.length_b   1.000
_cell.length_c   1.000
_cell.angle_alpha   90.00
_cell.angle_beta   90.00
_cell.angle_gamma   90.00
#
_symmetry.space_group_name_H-M   'P 1'
#
loop_
_entity.id
_entity.type
_entity.pdbx_description
1 polymer ?
#
loop_
_entity_poly.entity_id
_entity_poly.type
_entity_poly.pdbx_seq_one_letter_code
_entity_poly.pdbx_strand_id
1 'polypeptide(L)'
;MSKPRKPKGRPISGWLILDKPVDFGSTEAVSKIKWLFKAQKAGHAGTLDPLASGMLPIALGDATKTVPYVMDGRKIYEFTVSWGEERATDDLEGEVTQSSDKRPSEDDIRALLPNYTGVINQIPPQFSAIKIAGERAYDLAREGETVEIPSREVEIFRLTLLACPDADTAHFEVECGKGTYVRALARDFGRDLGCYGHISGLRRSFVAPFAEEAMVPLADLVALEEIEDADERLAALDALLIDTAEALSSLPHLVINDDQAHRLKMGNPILVRGRDAPVAETEAYATARGKLIAIGEIGEGEFRPKRVFG
;
A
#
# COMPACT_ATOMS: atom_id res chain seq x y z
N MET A 1 -18.56 -26.94 -24.25
CA MET A 1 -17.87 -26.38 -23.06
C MET A 1 -16.38 -26.28 -23.37
N SER A 2 -15.84 -25.07 -23.53
CA SER A 2 -14.40 -24.85 -23.76
C SER A 2 -13.63 -25.19 -22.49
N LYS A 3 -12.57 -26.02 -22.59
CA LYS A 3 -11.64 -26.29 -21.46
C LYS A 3 -11.09 -24.98 -20.94
N PRO A 4 -11.07 -24.76 -19.62
CA PRO A 4 -10.44 -23.57 -19.05
C PRO A 4 -8.98 -23.53 -19.51
N ARG A 5 -8.55 -22.40 -20.10
CA ARG A 5 -7.15 -22.18 -20.47
C ARG A 5 -6.30 -22.24 -19.21
N LYS A 6 -5.26 -23.09 -19.19
CA LYS A 6 -4.28 -23.08 -18.10
C LYS A 6 -3.69 -21.66 -18.00
N PRO A 7 -3.63 -21.10 -16.78
CA PRO A 7 -3.00 -19.79 -16.58
C PRO A 7 -1.55 -19.84 -17.07
N LYS A 8 -1.13 -18.79 -17.81
CA LYS A 8 0.27 -18.65 -18.25
C LYS A 8 1.11 -18.22 -17.06
N GLY A 9 2.25 -18.90 -16.82
CA GLY A 9 3.22 -18.59 -15.77
C GLY A 9 3.30 -19.63 -14.67
N ARG A 10 4.19 -19.37 -13.67
CA ARG A 10 4.45 -20.25 -12.53
C ARG A 10 3.44 -20.02 -11.40
N PRO A 11 3.03 -21.07 -10.68
CA PRO A 11 2.19 -20.95 -9.49
C PRO A 11 3.03 -20.56 -8.26
N ILE A 12 3.72 -19.40 -8.32
CA ILE A 12 4.50 -18.87 -7.21
C ILE A 12 3.64 -17.98 -6.34
N SER A 13 3.85 -18.00 -5.02
CA SER A 13 3.13 -17.16 -4.05
C SER A 13 4.09 -16.56 -3.04
N GLY A 14 3.88 -15.31 -2.71
CA GLY A 14 4.66 -14.55 -1.74
C GLY A 14 4.54 -13.04 -1.97
N TRP A 15 5.18 -12.27 -1.11
CA TRP A 15 5.26 -10.83 -1.20
C TRP A 15 6.66 -10.38 -1.61
N LEU A 16 6.74 -9.53 -2.62
CA LEU A 16 7.93 -8.76 -2.95
C LEU A 16 7.72 -7.32 -2.47
N ILE A 17 8.65 -6.82 -1.68
CA ILE A 17 8.62 -5.43 -1.21
C ILE A 17 9.52 -4.59 -2.11
N LEU A 18 8.91 -4.04 -3.15
CA LEU A 18 9.66 -3.26 -4.14
C LEU A 18 9.97 -1.87 -3.59
N ASP A 19 11.23 -1.42 -3.67
CA ASP A 19 11.59 -0.01 -3.63
C ASP A 19 11.36 0.57 -5.02
N LYS A 20 10.17 1.18 -5.21
CA LYS A 20 9.77 1.74 -6.49
C LYS A 20 10.55 3.01 -6.78
N PRO A 21 11.23 3.14 -7.92
CA PRO A 21 11.87 4.40 -8.29
C PRO A 21 10.84 5.48 -8.64
N VAL A 22 11.29 6.73 -8.68
CA VAL A 22 10.55 7.86 -9.27
C VAL A 22 10.32 7.62 -10.77
N ASP A 23 9.34 8.26 -11.35
CA ASP A 23 8.95 8.17 -12.78
C ASP A 23 8.58 6.76 -13.26
N PHE A 24 8.09 5.95 -12.33
CA PHE A 24 7.67 4.58 -12.61
C PHE A 24 6.28 4.31 -12.04
N GLY A 25 5.32 3.91 -12.89
CA GLY A 25 3.94 3.68 -12.49
C GLY A 25 3.76 2.39 -11.67
N SER A 26 2.84 2.39 -10.68
CA SER A 26 2.55 1.19 -9.88
C SER A 26 2.04 0.01 -10.71
N THR A 27 1.23 0.25 -11.75
CA THR A 27 0.75 -0.80 -12.67
C THR A 27 1.89 -1.35 -13.52
N GLU A 28 2.79 -0.49 -13.96
CA GLU A 28 4.00 -0.86 -14.70
C GLU A 28 4.92 -1.71 -13.82
N ALA A 29 5.12 -1.32 -12.56
CA ALA A 29 5.87 -2.09 -11.58
C ALA A 29 5.32 -3.50 -11.41
N VAL A 30 3.99 -3.65 -11.20
CA VAL A 30 3.35 -4.97 -11.12
C VAL A 30 3.58 -5.79 -12.38
N SER A 31 3.50 -5.18 -13.56
CA SER A 31 3.71 -5.86 -14.85
C SER A 31 5.15 -6.34 -15.00
N LYS A 32 6.14 -5.51 -14.65
CA LYS A 32 7.57 -5.86 -14.68
C LYS A 32 7.89 -7.00 -13.70
N ILE A 33 7.41 -6.90 -12.46
CA ILE A 33 7.63 -7.94 -11.44
C ILE A 33 6.95 -9.26 -11.84
N LYS A 34 5.71 -9.20 -12.31
CA LYS A 34 5.00 -10.39 -12.81
C LYS A 34 5.78 -11.08 -13.93
N TRP A 35 6.40 -10.31 -14.82
CA TRP A 35 7.21 -10.81 -15.92
C TRP A 35 8.52 -11.44 -15.41
N LEU A 36 9.28 -10.75 -14.54
CA LEU A 36 10.53 -11.25 -13.97
C LEU A 36 10.32 -12.60 -13.26
N PHE A 37 9.33 -12.70 -12.42
CA PHE A 37 8.99 -13.92 -11.67
C PHE A 37 8.25 -14.97 -12.51
N LYS A 38 7.88 -14.65 -13.76
CA LYS A 38 6.97 -15.49 -14.58
C LYS A 38 5.71 -15.89 -13.83
N ALA A 39 5.20 -15.04 -12.95
CA ALA A 39 4.07 -15.34 -12.07
C ALA A 39 2.75 -15.39 -12.83
N GLN A 40 1.84 -16.30 -12.42
CA GLN A 40 0.50 -16.38 -12.99
C GLN A 40 -0.34 -15.15 -12.66
N LYS A 41 -0.17 -14.61 -11.44
CA LYS A 41 -0.95 -13.50 -10.91
C LYS A 41 -0.06 -12.57 -10.09
N ALA A 42 -0.30 -11.28 -10.19
CA ALA A 42 0.34 -10.25 -9.36
C ALA A 42 -0.63 -9.11 -9.08
N GLY A 43 -0.41 -8.37 -8.00
CA GLY A 43 -1.13 -7.17 -7.64
C GLY A 43 -0.38 -6.40 -6.55
N HIS A 44 -0.57 -5.10 -6.45
CA HIS A 44 0.05 -4.28 -5.40
C HIS A 44 -0.91 -3.98 -4.25
N ALA A 45 -0.36 -3.66 -3.08
CA ALA A 45 -1.13 -3.22 -1.92
C ALA A 45 -0.95 -1.71 -1.68
N GLY A 46 -1.71 -0.92 -2.43
CA GLY A 46 -1.72 0.54 -2.36
C GLY A 46 -0.87 1.20 -3.44
N THR A 47 -1.55 1.95 -4.29
CA THR A 47 -0.92 2.72 -5.39
C THR A 47 0.09 3.74 -4.85
N LEU A 48 1.21 3.88 -5.54
CA LEU A 48 2.08 5.04 -5.51
C LEU A 48 1.99 5.76 -6.85
N ASP A 49 1.89 7.07 -6.79
CA ASP A 49 1.91 7.91 -7.99
C ASP A 49 3.27 7.77 -8.73
N PRO A 50 3.37 8.09 -10.03
CA PRO A 50 4.64 7.98 -10.77
C PRO A 50 5.76 8.79 -10.12
N LEU A 51 5.51 10.02 -9.67
CA LEU A 51 6.48 10.90 -8.98
C LEU A 51 6.86 10.44 -7.57
N ALA A 52 6.07 9.54 -6.97
CA ALA A 52 6.40 8.98 -5.65
C ALA A 52 7.36 7.80 -5.77
N SER A 53 8.24 7.65 -4.79
CA SER A 53 9.16 6.51 -4.66
C SER A 53 8.88 5.69 -3.40
N GLY A 54 9.62 4.61 -3.22
CA GLY A 54 9.66 3.84 -1.98
C GLY A 54 8.79 2.59 -1.99
N MET A 55 8.38 2.17 -0.82
CA MET A 55 7.80 0.87 -0.56
C MET A 55 6.50 0.61 -1.33
N LEU A 56 6.54 -0.30 -2.28
CA LEU A 56 5.38 -0.82 -3.01
C LEU A 56 5.30 -2.33 -2.81
N PRO A 57 4.52 -2.83 -1.83
CA PRO A 57 4.32 -4.26 -1.65
C PRO A 57 3.56 -4.86 -2.84
N ILE A 58 4.16 -5.89 -3.47
CA ILE A 58 3.60 -6.60 -4.61
C ILE A 58 3.36 -8.06 -4.22
N ALA A 59 2.11 -8.47 -4.26
CA ALA A 59 1.69 -9.83 -4.01
C ALA A 59 1.74 -10.66 -5.29
N LEU A 60 2.31 -11.86 -5.21
CA LEU A 60 2.33 -12.85 -6.29
C LEU A 60 1.44 -14.05 -5.94
N GLY A 61 0.78 -14.62 -6.94
CA GLY A 61 -0.04 -15.82 -6.78
C GLY A 61 -1.11 -15.69 -5.71
N ASP A 62 -1.16 -16.64 -4.79
CA ASP A 62 -2.13 -16.68 -3.71
C ASP A 62 -1.97 -15.55 -2.68
N ALA A 63 -0.79 -14.93 -2.57
CA ALA A 63 -0.61 -13.74 -1.74
C ALA A 63 -1.53 -12.57 -2.16
N THR A 64 -1.99 -12.54 -3.41
CA THR A 64 -2.99 -11.54 -3.84
C THR A 64 -4.32 -11.61 -3.07
N LYS A 65 -4.60 -12.73 -2.38
CA LYS A 65 -5.77 -12.88 -1.52
C LYS A 65 -5.61 -12.12 -0.19
N THR A 66 -4.36 -11.78 0.19
CA THR A 66 -4.04 -11.06 1.44
C THR A 66 -3.83 -9.55 1.23
N VAL A 67 -3.89 -9.05 -0.01
CA VAL A 67 -3.76 -7.63 -0.35
C VAL A 67 -4.63 -6.69 0.51
N PRO A 68 -5.92 -6.98 0.78
CA PRO A 68 -6.75 -6.09 1.59
C PRO A 68 -6.17 -5.79 2.98
N TYR A 69 -5.54 -6.77 3.62
CA TYR A 69 -4.95 -6.63 4.96
C TYR A 69 -3.76 -5.65 4.97
N VAL A 70 -2.92 -5.71 3.94
CA VAL A 70 -1.80 -4.77 3.77
C VAL A 70 -2.30 -3.37 3.38
N MET A 71 -3.35 -3.30 2.54
CA MET A 71 -3.95 -2.01 2.17
C MET A 71 -4.52 -1.26 3.37
N ASP A 72 -5.06 -1.96 4.34
CA ASP A 72 -5.63 -1.38 5.56
C ASP A 72 -4.57 -1.00 6.62
N GLY A 73 -3.34 -1.50 6.47
CA GLY A 73 -2.23 -1.22 7.38
C GLY A 73 -1.78 0.24 7.39
N ARG A 74 -1.03 0.61 8.45
CA ARG A 74 -0.39 1.93 8.58
C ARG A 74 0.68 2.14 7.53
N LYS A 75 0.90 3.40 7.15
CA LYS A 75 1.94 3.84 6.21
C LYS A 75 2.71 5.01 6.80
N ILE A 76 4.00 5.08 6.45
CA ILE A 76 4.83 6.25 6.74
C ILE A 76 5.32 6.82 5.41
N TYR A 77 5.23 8.13 5.30
CA TYR A 77 5.72 8.87 4.15
C TYR A 77 6.64 9.99 4.60
N GLU A 78 7.73 10.17 3.87
CA GLU A 78 8.52 11.40 3.86
C GLU A 78 8.14 12.20 2.64
N PHE A 79 7.90 13.49 2.81
CA PHE A 79 7.46 14.34 1.69
C PHE A 79 7.99 15.77 1.81
N THR A 80 8.16 16.39 0.67
CA THR A 80 8.56 17.79 0.53
C THR A 80 7.37 18.57 0.00
N VAL A 81 7.03 19.64 0.68
CA VAL A 81 6.09 20.65 0.21
C VAL A 81 6.87 21.82 -0.36
N SER A 82 6.54 22.22 -1.59
CA SER A 82 6.98 23.48 -2.18
C SER A 82 5.88 24.51 -2.02
N TRP A 83 6.26 25.67 -1.42
CA TRP A 83 5.34 26.78 -1.16
C TRP A 83 5.27 27.75 -2.33
N GLY A 84 4.18 28.51 -2.40
CA GLY A 84 3.98 29.57 -3.37
C GLY A 84 3.08 29.22 -4.53
N GLU A 85 2.81 27.95 -4.77
CA GLU A 85 1.95 27.49 -5.85
C GLU A 85 1.05 26.35 -5.42
N GLU A 86 -0.23 26.42 -5.81
CA GLU A 86 -1.15 25.29 -5.84
C GLU A 86 -1.24 24.77 -7.27
N ARG A 87 -1.26 23.44 -7.44
CA ARG A 87 -1.29 22.79 -8.75
C ARG A 87 -2.50 21.88 -8.88
N ALA A 88 -2.96 21.67 -10.10
CA ALA A 88 -4.18 20.93 -10.40
C ALA A 88 -4.15 19.47 -9.89
N THR A 89 -2.96 18.84 -9.81
CA THR A 89 -2.77 17.48 -9.31
C THR A 89 -2.29 17.43 -7.86
N ASP A 90 -2.12 18.59 -7.21
CA ASP A 90 -1.51 18.76 -5.88
C ASP A 90 -0.02 18.29 -5.83
N ASP A 91 0.63 18.10 -7.00
CA ASP A 91 2.03 17.72 -7.20
C ASP A 91 2.64 18.38 -8.46
N LEU A 92 3.87 18.00 -8.85
CA LEU A 92 4.59 18.61 -9.96
C LEU A 92 4.01 18.29 -11.36
N GLU A 93 3.10 17.32 -11.51
CA GLU A 93 2.53 16.95 -12.82
C GLU A 93 1.50 17.97 -13.31
N GLY A 94 0.78 18.62 -12.38
CA GLY A 94 -0.31 19.54 -12.71
C GLY A 94 0.16 20.95 -13.06
N GLU A 95 -0.67 21.66 -13.83
CA GLU A 95 -0.51 23.09 -14.07
C GLU A 95 -0.76 23.91 -12.80
N VAL A 96 -0.12 25.09 -12.70
CA VAL A 96 -0.32 26.02 -11.59
C VAL A 96 -1.73 26.61 -11.66
N THR A 97 -2.49 26.47 -10.58
CA THR A 97 -3.86 26.98 -10.45
C THR A 97 -3.95 28.26 -9.61
N GLN A 98 -3.06 28.39 -8.62
CA GLN A 98 -2.96 29.54 -7.72
C GLN A 98 -1.49 29.82 -7.41
N SER A 99 -1.15 31.08 -7.14
CA SER A 99 0.19 31.47 -6.73
C SER A 99 0.18 32.53 -5.63
N SER A 100 1.26 32.60 -4.84
CA SER A 100 1.45 33.57 -3.77
C SER A 100 2.93 33.84 -3.56
N ASP A 101 3.28 35.10 -3.28
CA ASP A 101 4.63 35.48 -2.87
C ASP A 101 4.90 35.28 -1.37
N LYS A 102 3.86 34.92 -0.60
CA LYS A 102 4.01 34.62 0.82
C LYS A 102 4.76 33.33 1.04
N ARG A 103 5.55 33.32 2.12
CA ARG A 103 6.23 32.12 2.60
C ARG A 103 5.95 31.97 4.09
N PRO A 104 5.63 30.73 4.56
CA PRO A 104 5.39 30.52 5.97
C PRO A 104 6.73 30.51 6.73
N SER A 105 6.72 30.98 7.97
CA SER A 105 7.82 30.74 8.88
C SER A 105 7.78 29.31 9.42
N GLU A 106 8.89 28.80 9.93
CA GLU A 106 8.94 27.49 10.59
C GLU A 106 7.97 27.44 11.78
N ASP A 107 7.81 28.53 12.53
CA ASP A 107 6.88 28.60 13.65
C ASP A 107 5.42 28.52 13.20
N ASP A 108 5.05 29.16 12.08
CA ASP A 108 3.71 29.05 11.50
C ASP A 108 3.41 27.62 11.09
N ILE A 109 4.38 26.96 10.45
CA ILE A 109 4.26 25.55 10.04
C ILE A 109 4.06 24.67 11.28
N ARG A 110 4.91 24.82 12.30
CA ARG A 110 4.82 24.01 13.55
C ARG A 110 3.50 24.23 14.28
N ALA A 111 2.97 25.45 14.28
CA ALA A 111 1.70 25.79 14.90
C ALA A 111 0.50 25.14 14.16
N LEU A 112 0.65 24.87 12.86
CA LEU A 112 -0.39 24.23 12.03
C LEU A 112 -0.53 22.73 12.28
N LEU A 113 0.57 22.01 12.52
CA LEU A 113 0.61 20.54 12.55
C LEU A 113 -0.40 19.87 13.48
N PRO A 114 -0.70 20.41 14.68
CA PRO A 114 -1.71 19.82 15.57
C PRO A 114 -3.10 19.75 14.94
N ASN A 115 -3.44 20.64 14.02
CA ASN A 115 -4.75 20.64 13.34
C ASN A 115 -4.89 19.49 12.33
N TYR A 116 -3.76 18.90 11.92
CA TYR A 116 -3.67 17.80 10.97
C TYR A 116 -3.24 16.47 11.61
N THR A 117 -3.32 16.38 12.94
CA THR A 117 -3.02 15.16 13.71
C THR A 117 -4.28 14.62 14.36
N GLY A 118 -4.45 13.29 14.38
CA GLY A 118 -5.67 12.62 14.82
C GLY A 118 -6.60 12.31 13.65
N VAL A 119 -7.90 12.26 13.93
CA VAL A 119 -8.92 12.07 12.88
C VAL A 119 -9.24 13.42 12.23
N ILE A 120 -9.00 13.53 10.95
CA ILE A 120 -9.25 14.74 10.17
C ILE A 120 -10.17 14.46 8.98
N ASN A 121 -10.89 15.49 8.52
CA ASN A 121 -11.64 15.45 7.27
C ASN A 121 -10.75 15.91 6.12
N GLN A 122 -10.56 15.08 5.12
CA GLN A 122 -9.74 15.38 3.96
C GLN A 122 -10.55 15.25 2.66
N ILE A 123 -10.46 16.25 1.78
CA ILE A 123 -10.97 16.17 0.41
C ILE A 123 -9.84 15.59 -0.46
N PRO A 124 -10.03 14.39 -1.04
CA PRO A 124 -9.04 13.79 -1.91
C PRO A 124 -8.70 14.64 -3.14
N PRO A 125 -7.52 14.48 -3.76
CA PRO A 125 -7.20 15.13 -5.02
C PRO A 125 -8.18 14.76 -6.14
N GLN A 126 -8.41 15.69 -7.09
CA GLN A 126 -9.21 15.42 -8.30
C GLN A 126 -8.64 14.25 -9.09
N PHE A 127 -7.31 14.18 -9.18
CA PHE A 127 -6.59 13.07 -9.82
C PHE A 127 -6.31 11.95 -8.82
N SER A 128 -7.38 11.21 -8.45
CA SER A 128 -7.29 10.08 -7.52
C SER A 128 -7.98 8.82 -8.06
N ALA A 129 -7.64 7.66 -7.49
CA ALA A 129 -8.23 6.37 -7.86
C ALA A 129 -9.62 6.14 -7.24
N ILE A 130 -10.20 7.15 -6.59
CA ILE A 130 -11.55 7.07 -5.99
C ILE A 130 -12.58 6.89 -7.10
N LYS A 131 -13.54 6.02 -6.84
CA LYS A 131 -14.68 5.82 -7.75
C LYS A 131 -15.83 6.73 -7.34
N ILE A 132 -16.33 7.51 -8.32
CA ILE A 132 -17.50 8.36 -8.21
C ILE A 132 -18.49 7.84 -9.25
N ALA A 133 -19.68 7.45 -8.81
CA ALA A 133 -20.72 6.84 -9.68
C ALA A 133 -20.24 5.63 -10.53
N GLY A 134 -19.18 4.94 -10.09
CA GLY A 134 -18.62 3.77 -10.79
C GLY A 134 -17.37 4.04 -11.64
N GLU A 135 -17.08 5.29 -11.96
CA GLU A 135 -15.91 5.75 -12.72
C GLU A 135 -14.82 6.31 -11.79
N ARG A 136 -13.56 6.25 -12.19
CA ARG A 136 -12.47 6.80 -11.38
C ARG A 136 -12.42 8.32 -11.52
N ALA A 137 -12.26 9.05 -10.41
CA ALA A 137 -12.09 10.49 -10.42
C ALA A 137 -10.96 10.95 -11.36
N TYR A 138 -9.88 10.16 -11.42
CA TYR A 138 -8.76 10.39 -12.34
C TYR A 138 -9.17 10.36 -13.82
N ASP A 139 -10.05 9.45 -14.24
CA ASP A 139 -10.50 9.31 -15.62
C ASP A 139 -11.40 10.52 -15.98
N LEU A 140 -12.33 10.90 -15.11
CA LEU A 140 -13.21 12.07 -15.26
C LEU A 140 -12.40 13.39 -15.32
N ALA A 141 -11.40 13.54 -14.44
CA ALA A 141 -10.55 14.73 -14.43
C ALA A 141 -9.74 14.88 -15.74
N ARG A 142 -9.29 13.78 -16.36
CA ARG A 142 -8.62 13.79 -17.67
C ARG A 142 -9.54 14.21 -18.82
N GLU A 143 -10.83 13.94 -18.71
CA GLU A 143 -11.84 14.37 -19.67
C GLU A 143 -12.24 15.84 -19.48
N GLY A 144 -11.64 16.53 -18.50
CA GLY A 144 -11.88 17.94 -18.19
C GLY A 144 -13.11 18.16 -17.33
N GLU A 145 -13.69 17.10 -16.76
CA GLU A 145 -14.81 17.21 -15.83
C GLU A 145 -14.33 17.52 -14.42
N THR A 146 -14.83 18.60 -13.82
CA THR A 146 -14.63 18.88 -12.39
C THR A 146 -15.68 18.13 -11.61
N VAL A 147 -15.26 17.15 -10.83
CA VAL A 147 -16.16 16.33 -10.02
C VAL A 147 -16.07 16.76 -8.56
N GLU A 148 -17.22 16.94 -7.92
CA GLU A 148 -17.27 17.19 -6.48
C GLU A 148 -16.93 15.91 -5.74
N ILE A 149 -15.72 15.86 -5.13
CA ILE A 149 -15.27 14.72 -4.33
C ILE A 149 -15.66 14.97 -2.88
N PRO A 150 -16.48 14.11 -2.27
CA PRO A 150 -16.86 14.27 -0.86
C PRO A 150 -15.64 14.14 0.05
N SER A 151 -15.61 14.93 1.12
CA SER A 151 -14.63 14.78 2.18
C SER A 151 -14.81 13.43 2.88
N ARG A 152 -13.72 12.90 3.43
CA ARG A 152 -13.73 11.68 4.20
C ARG A 152 -12.82 11.78 5.41
N GLU A 153 -13.16 11.05 6.45
CA GLU A 153 -12.30 10.91 7.61
C GLU A 153 -11.08 10.05 7.26
N VAL A 154 -9.92 10.55 7.67
CA VAL A 154 -8.64 9.84 7.63
C VAL A 154 -7.93 10.03 8.97
N GLU A 155 -7.08 9.09 9.35
CA GLU A 155 -6.37 9.13 10.61
C GLU A 155 -4.88 9.39 10.40
N ILE A 156 -4.38 10.44 11.04
CA ILE A 156 -2.96 10.82 11.07
C ILE A 156 -2.44 10.52 12.47
N PHE A 157 -1.64 9.49 12.60
CA PHE A 157 -1.09 9.08 13.90
C PHE A 157 0.01 10.00 14.37
N ARG A 158 0.85 10.46 13.44
CA ARG A 158 1.96 11.37 13.71
C ARG A 158 2.25 12.20 12.47
N LEU A 159 2.53 13.48 12.68
CA LEU A 159 2.96 14.42 11.65
C LEU A 159 4.09 15.28 12.20
N THR A 160 5.25 15.27 11.55
CA THR A 160 6.46 15.91 12.03
C THR A 160 7.07 16.77 10.93
N LEU A 161 7.43 18.01 11.27
CA LEU A 161 8.29 18.85 10.43
C LEU A 161 9.74 18.40 10.67
N LEU A 162 10.40 17.91 9.63
CA LEU A 162 11.79 17.45 9.69
C LEU A 162 12.78 18.59 9.49
N ALA A 163 12.54 19.44 8.47
CA ALA A 163 13.42 20.56 8.13
C ALA A 163 12.70 21.60 7.28
N CYS A 164 13.21 22.84 7.35
CA CYS A 164 12.94 23.92 6.40
C CYS A 164 14.28 24.30 5.76
N PRO A 165 14.70 23.65 4.65
CA PRO A 165 16.03 23.91 4.06
C PRO A 165 16.16 25.32 3.52
N ASP A 166 15.08 25.92 3.09
CA ASP A 166 14.95 27.28 2.59
C ASP A 166 13.54 27.84 2.83
N ALA A 167 13.28 29.05 2.34
CA ALA A 167 11.95 29.68 2.49
C ALA A 167 10.87 29.03 1.61
N ASP A 168 11.26 28.37 0.53
CA ASP A 168 10.35 27.83 -0.49
C ASP A 168 9.96 26.39 -0.24
N THR A 169 10.66 25.68 0.66
CA THR A 169 10.44 24.24 0.87
C THR A 169 10.40 23.86 2.35
N ALA A 170 9.61 22.81 2.65
CA ALA A 170 9.61 22.18 3.96
C ALA A 170 9.49 20.64 3.81
N HIS A 171 10.23 19.92 4.65
CA HIS A 171 10.27 18.47 4.68
C HIS A 171 9.49 17.94 5.87
N PHE A 172 8.66 16.94 5.63
CA PHE A 172 7.78 16.35 6.63
C PHE A 172 7.88 14.84 6.64
N GLU A 173 7.51 14.24 7.76
CA GLU A 173 7.17 12.84 7.89
C GLU A 173 5.75 12.72 8.41
N VAL A 174 4.97 11.80 7.82
CA VAL A 174 3.61 11.49 8.27
C VAL A 174 3.44 9.98 8.43
N GLU A 175 2.91 9.56 9.60
CA GLU A 175 2.39 8.23 9.85
C GLU A 175 0.86 8.30 9.82
N CYS A 176 0.23 7.52 8.91
CA CYS A 176 -1.20 7.64 8.66
C CYS A 176 -1.88 6.30 8.37
N GLY A 177 -3.19 6.31 8.52
CA GLY A 177 -4.08 5.21 8.17
C GLY A 177 -4.38 5.13 6.66
N LYS A 178 -5.18 4.12 6.32
CA LYS A 178 -5.66 3.95 4.94
C LYS A 178 -6.41 5.17 4.45
N GLY A 179 -6.28 5.41 3.15
CA GLY A 179 -7.08 6.42 2.48
C GLY A 179 -6.55 7.84 2.58
N THR A 180 -5.49 8.11 3.34
CA THR A 180 -4.84 9.40 3.41
C THR A 180 -4.14 9.72 2.10
N TYR A 181 -4.34 10.95 1.58
CA TYR A 181 -3.63 11.51 0.45
C TYR A 181 -2.62 12.55 0.95
N VAL A 182 -1.33 12.25 0.82
CA VAL A 182 -0.26 13.17 1.25
C VAL A 182 -0.27 14.43 0.36
N ARG A 183 -0.64 14.31 -0.92
CA ARG A 183 -0.82 15.45 -1.82
C ARG A 183 -1.87 16.44 -1.31
N ALA A 184 -2.99 15.94 -0.80
CA ALA A 184 -4.01 16.79 -0.21
C ALA A 184 -3.54 17.49 1.08
N LEU A 185 -2.68 16.84 1.90
CA LEU A 185 -2.08 17.51 3.06
C LEU A 185 -1.25 18.73 2.64
N ALA A 186 -0.39 18.59 1.62
CA ALA A 186 0.43 19.70 1.14
C ALA A 186 -0.41 20.87 0.61
N ARG A 187 -1.45 20.57 -0.20
CA ARG A 187 -2.42 21.56 -0.66
C ARG A 187 -3.08 22.30 0.49
N ASP A 188 -3.62 21.54 1.44
CA ASP A 188 -4.41 22.09 2.55
C ASP A 188 -3.51 22.89 3.51
N PHE A 189 -2.25 22.46 3.77
CA PHE A 189 -1.25 23.26 4.49
C PHE A 189 -1.03 24.61 3.82
N GLY A 190 -0.81 24.61 2.49
CA GLY A 190 -0.59 25.85 1.73
C GLY A 190 -1.77 26.79 1.78
N ARG A 191 -2.99 26.27 1.75
CA ARG A 191 -4.24 27.06 1.87
C ARG A 191 -4.38 27.67 3.25
N ASP A 192 -4.22 26.89 4.32
CA ASP A 192 -4.35 27.36 5.69
C ASP A 192 -3.26 28.38 6.08
N LEU A 193 -2.04 28.22 5.56
CA LEU A 193 -0.95 29.17 5.72
C LEU A 193 -1.07 30.41 4.80
N GLY A 194 -2.02 30.37 3.85
CA GLY A 194 -2.25 31.48 2.91
C GLY A 194 -1.12 31.70 1.91
N CYS A 195 -0.31 30.69 1.65
CA CYS A 195 0.84 30.76 0.74
C CYS A 195 0.72 29.78 -0.44
N TYR A 196 -0.29 28.90 -0.44
CA TYR A 196 -0.40 27.77 -1.34
C TYR A 196 0.78 26.78 -1.28
N GLY A 197 0.57 25.54 -1.70
CA GLY A 197 1.62 24.52 -1.67
C GLY A 197 1.23 23.27 -2.46
N HIS A 198 2.23 22.53 -2.87
CA HIS A 198 2.09 21.24 -3.55
C HIS A 198 3.24 20.30 -3.18
N ILE A 199 3.07 19.00 -3.45
CA ILE A 199 4.14 18.02 -3.27
C ILE A 199 5.19 18.17 -4.35
N SER A 200 6.46 18.31 -3.96
CA SER A 200 7.62 18.27 -4.86
C SER A 200 8.51 17.04 -4.65
N GLY A 201 8.33 16.29 -3.57
CA GLY A 201 8.99 15.02 -3.30
C GLY A 201 8.12 14.14 -2.41
N LEU A 202 8.02 12.85 -2.73
CA LEU A 202 7.22 11.90 -1.95
C LEU A 202 7.88 10.52 -1.95
N ARG A 203 8.16 10.00 -0.77
CA ARG A 203 8.66 8.65 -0.57
C ARG A 203 7.83 7.93 0.49
N ARG A 204 7.33 6.74 0.19
CA ARG A 204 6.72 5.87 1.17
C ARG A 204 7.79 4.96 1.77
N SER A 205 8.18 5.23 3.02
CA SER A 205 9.23 4.49 3.72
C SER A 205 8.72 3.21 4.37
N PHE A 206 7.39 3.14 4.69
CA PHE A 206 6.83 2.02 5.41
C PHE A 206 5.38 1.70 4.98
N VAL A 207 5.06 0.41 4.93
CA VAL A 207 3.69 -0.15 4.81
C VAL A 207 3.59 -1.37 5.71
N ALA A 208 2.80 -1.27 6.79
CA ALA A 208 2.60 -2.41 7.70
C ALA A 208 2.06 -3.65 6.97
N PRO A 209 2.53 -4.85 7.32
CA PRO A 209 3.47 -5.17 8.41
C PRO A 209 4.96 -5.23 7.97
N PHE A 210 5.30 -4.82 6.75
CA PHE A 210 6.62 -5.01 6.16
C PHE A 210 7.63 -3.98 6.68
N ALA A 211 8.81 -4.46 7.07
CA ALA A 211 9.91 -3.62 7.50
C ALA A 211 10.62 -2.95 6.31
N GLU A 212 11.24 -1.79 6.54
CA GLU A 212 11.94 -1.02 5.51
C GLU A 212 13.10 -1.82 4.90
N GLU A 213 13.79 -2.60 5.72
CA GLU A 213 14.92 -3.45 5.33
C GLU A 213 14.54 -4.56 4.34
N ALA A 214 13.25 -4.84 4.21
CA ALA A 214 12.74 -5.81 3.23
C ALA A 214 12.61 -5.23 1.81
N MET A 215 12.79 -3.92 1.63
CA MET A 215 12.72 -3.29 0.32
C MET A 215 13.84 -3.74 -0.60
N VAL A 216 13.47 -4.11 -1.82
CA VAL A 216 14.40 -4.49 -2.90
C VAL A 216 14.32 -3.45 -4.00
N PRO A 217 15.43 -2.75 -4.32
CA PRO A 217 15.47 -1.82 -5.44
C PRO A 217 15.14 -2.50 -6.78
N LEU A 218 14.43 -1.80 -7.66
CA LEU A 218 14.12 -2.32 -8.99
C LEU A 218 15.39 -2.68 -9.78
N ALA A 219 16.45 -1.89 -9.62
CA ALA A 219 17.74 -2.12 -10.29
C ALA A 219 18.35 -3.47 -9.92
N ASP A 220 18.26 -3.87 -8.64
CA ASP A 220 18.81 -5.15 -8.15
C ASP A 220 18.04 -6.33 -8.74
N LEU A 221 16.70 -6.19 -8.88
CA LEU A 221 15.88 -7.21 -9.52
C LEU A 221 16.20 -7.35 -11.02
N VAL A 222 16.45 -6.23 -11.69
CA VAL A 222 16.83 -6.22 -13.11
C VAL A 222 18.22 -6.81 -13.30
N ALA A 223 19.16 -6.56 -12.39
CA ALA A 223 20.50 -7.14 -12.44
C ALA A 223 20.49 -8.69 -12.41
N LEU A 224 19.50 -9.30 -11.78
CA LEU A 224 19.35 -10.76 -11.81
C LEU A 224 19.05 -11.33 -13.21
N GLU A 225 18.64 -10.49 -14.17
CA GLU A 225 18.44 -10.91 -15.58
C GLU A 225 19.77 -11.31 -16.25
N GLU A 226 20.92 -10.85 -15.73
CA GLU A 226 22.28 -11.22 -16.20
C GLU A 226 22.66 -12.65 -15.88
N ILE A 227 21.97 -13.33 -14.97
CA ILE A 227 22.17 -14.75 -14.69
C ILE A 227 21.68 -15.56 -15.91
N GLU A 228 22.60 -16.22 -16.59
CA GLU A 228 22.29 -16.95 -17.84
C GLU A 228 21.38 -18.16 -17.58
N ASP A 229 21.64 -18.92 -16.51
CA ASP A 229 20.81 -20.07 -16.14
C ASP A 229 19.44 -19.61 -15.64
N ALA A 230 18.40 -20.08 -16.32
CA ALA A 230 17.03 -19.63 -16.04
C ALA A 230 16.49 -20.15 -14.71
N ASP A 231 16.93 -21.33 -14.26
CA ASP A 231 16.45 -21.93 -13.00
C ASP A 231 17.19 -21.27 -11.82
N GLU A 232 18.50 -21.01 -11.96
CA GLU A 232 19.28 -20.27 -10.98
C GLU A 232 18.75 -18.84 -10.80
N ARG A 233 18.46 -18.14 -11.91
CA ARG A 233 17.86 -16.80 -11.88
C ARG A 233 16.52 -16.79 -11.16
N LEU A 234 15.65 -17.76 -11.46
CA LEU A 234 14.35 -17.85 -10.80
C LEU A 234 14.47 -18.20 -9.31
N ALA A 235 15.44 -19.04 -8.94
CA ALA A 235 15.70 -19.34 -7.53
C ALA A 235 16.20 -18.10 -6.76
N ALA A 236 17.08 -17.29 -7.37
CA ALA A 236 17.53 -16.02 -6.78
C ALA A 236 16.38 -15.03 -6.58
N LEU A 237 15.47 -14.90 -7.56
CA LEU A 237 14.27 -14.10 -7.43
C LEU A 237 13.34 -14.63 -6.33
N ASP A 238 13.10 -15.93 -6.28
CA ASP A 238 12.21 -16.56 -5.30
C ASP A 238 12.70 -16.37 -3.85
N ALA A 239 14.03 -16.32 -3.65
CA ALA A 239 14.64 -16.07 -2.35
C ALA A 239 14.35 -14.65 -1.79
N LEU A 240 13.92 -13.71 -2.63
CA LEU A 240 13.54 -12.36 -2.22
C LEU A 240 12.07 -12.28 -1.75
N LEU A 241 11.30 -13.36 -1.88
CA LEU A 241 9.89 -13.35 -1.50
C LEU A 241 9.71 -13.58 0.00
N ILE A 242 8.88 -12.76 0.58
CA ILE A 242 8.37 -12.90 1.95
C ILE A 242 7.14 -13.84 1.92
N ASP A 243 7.00 -14.66 2.96
CA ASP A 243 5.88 -15.59 3.08
C ASP A 243 4.51 -14.87 3.05
N THR A 244 3.53 -15.52 2.44
CA THR A 244 2.17 -14.96 2.33
C THR A 244 1.53 -14.67 3.69
N ALA A 245 1.85 -15.46 4.73
CA ALA A 245 1.30 -15.29 6.06
C ALA A 245 1.79 -14.02 6.76
N GLU A 246 2.95 -13.47 6.38
CA GLU A 246 3.49 -12.24 6.98
C GLU A 246 2.53 -11.07 6.86
N ALA A 247 1.80 -10.97 5.75
CA ALA A 247 0.75 -9.97 5.54
C ALA A 247 -0.39 -10.02 6.58
N LEU A 248 -0.49 -11.08 7.35
CA LEU A 248 -1.53 -11.36 8.34
C LEU A 248 -1.00 -11.33 9.78
N SER A 249 0.25 -10.92 9.99
CA SER A 249 0.91 -10.99 11.31
C SER A 249 0.21 -10.19 12.40
N SER A 250 -0.65 -9.22 12.04
CA SER A 250 -1.49 -8.49 12.99
C SER A 250 -2.77 -9.23 13.42
N LEU A 251 -3.13 -10.33 12.75
CA LEU A 251 -4.33 -11.10 13.07
C LEU A 251 -4.05 -12.24 14.03
N PRO A 252 -5.04 -12.70 14.80
CA PRO A 252 -4.99 -13.92 15.60
C PRO A 252 -4.56 -15.12 14.75
N HIS A 253 -3.57 -15.87 15.24
CA HIS A 253 -2.94 -16.97 14.54
C HIS A 253 -3.23 -18.33 15.18
N LEU A 254 -3.65 -19.29 14.39
CA LEU A 254 -3.85 -20.68 14.78
C LEU A 254 -2.83 -21.57 14.11
N VAL A 255 -2.07 -22.33 14.90
CA VAL A 255 -1.25 -23.42 14.39
C VAL A 255 -2.07 -24.69 14.44
N ILE A 256 -2.26 -25.35 13.30
CA ILE A 256 -3.13 -26.52 13.15
C ILE A 256 -2.34 -27.73 12.64
N ASN A 257 -2.90 -28.94 12.87
CA ASN A 257 -2.35 -30.17 12.34
C ASN A 257 -2.81 -30.47 10.90
N ASP A 258 -2.25 -31.54 10.30
CA ASP A 258 -2.51 -31.90 8.91
C ASP A 258 -3.97 -32.29 8.66
N ASP A 259 -4.63 -32.99 9.60
CA ASP A 259 -6.03 -33.38 9.47
C ASP A 259 -6.95 -32.15 9.49
N GLN A 260 -6.66 -31.20 10.37
CA GLN A 260 -7.36 -29.91 10.43
C GLN A 260 -7.12 -29.10 9.15
N ALA A 261 -5.87 -29.08 8.65
CA ALA A 261 -5.53 -28.40 7.40
C ALA A 261 -6.29 -29.00 6.21
N HIS A 262 -6.40 -30.34 6.15
CA HIS A 262 -7.17 -31.02 5.12
C HIS A 262 -8.66 -30.61 5.19
N ARG A 263 -9.25 -30.59 6.38
CA ARG A 263 -10.65 -30.15 6.58
C ARG A 263 -10.88 -28.72 6.11
N LEU A 264 -9.99 -27.79 6.49
CA LEU A 264 -10.07 -26.40 6.06
C LEU A 264 -9.96 -26.25 4.55
N LYS A 265 -9.06 -27.02 3.91
CA LYS A 265 -8.92 -27.03 2.43
C LYS A 265 -10.20 -27.49 1.72
N MET A 266 -10.99 -28.33 2.36
CA MET A 266 -12.30 -28.75 1.87
C MET A 266 -13.44 -27.76 2.22
N GLY A 267 -13.11 -26.63 2.88
CA GLY A 267 -14.09 -25.63 3.31
C GLY A 267 -14.84 -25.98 4.60
N ASN A 268 -14.42 -27.02 5.30
CA ASN A 268 -15.07 -27.45 6.55
C ASN A 268 -14.47 -26.75 7.77
N PRO A 269 -15.29 -26.42 8.78
CA PRO A 269 -14.78 -25.83 10.02
C PRO A 269 -13.96 -26.84 10.82
N ILE A 270 -13.12 -26.30 11.71
CA ILE A 270 -12.37 -27.07 12.70
C ILE A 270 -12.63 -26.55 14.11
N LEU A 271 -12.57 -27.45 15.11
CA LEU A 271 -12.69 -27.07 16.50
C LEU A 271 -11.42 -26.33 16.97
N VAL A 272 -11.61 -25.20 17.61
CA VAL A 272 -10.56 -24.45 18.29
C VAL A 272 -10.63 -24.80 19.77
N ARG A 273 -9.57 -25.42 20.28
CA ARG A 273 -9.50 -25.91 21.68
C ARG A 273 -8.19 -25.45 22.30
N GLY A 274 -8.25 -25.11 23.59
CA GLY A 274 -7.08 -24.73 24.38
C GLY A 274 -7.45 -23.65 25.40
N ARG A 275 -6.63 -23.54 26.44
CA ARG A 275 -6.84 -22.56 27.51
C ARG A 275 -6.75 -21.12 26.97
N ASP A 276 -5.88 -20.91 25.96
CA ASP A 276 -5.58 -19.61 25.35
C ASP A 276 -6.24 -19.49 23.96
N ALA A 277 -7.23 -20.34 23.64
CA ALA A 277 -7.93 -20.30 22.38
C ALA A 277 -8.79 -19.02 22.30
N PRO A 278 -8.71 -18.23 21.21
CA PRO A 278 -9.60 -17.09 21.02
C PRO A 278 -11.07 -17.51 21.06
N VAL A 279 -11.90 -16.75 21.76
CA VAL A 279 -13.33 -17.07 21.96
C VAL A 279 -14.16 -16.64 20.75
N ALA A 280 -13.87 -15.45 20.22
CA ALA A 280 -14.52 -14.89 19.06
C ALA A 280 -13.59 -13.91 18.34
N GLU A 281 -13.37 -14.13 17.05
CA GLU A 281 -12.58 -13.25 16.19
C GLU A 281 -13.25 -13.16 14.82
N THR A 282 -13.45 -11.96 14.32
CA THR A 282 -14.05 -11.75 13.00
C THR A 282 -13.11 -12.10 11.86
N GLU A 283 -11.79 -12.06 12.14
CA GLU A 283 -10.71 -12.44 11.25
C GLU A 283 -9.57 -13.09 12.03
N ALA A 284 -9.16 -14.25 11.57
CA ALA A 284 -8.01 -15.01 12.06
C ALA A 284 -7.40 -15.80 10.91
N TYR A 285 -6.18 -16.27 11.06
CA TYR A 285 -5.59 -17.16 10.07
C TYR A 285 -5.01 -18.43 10.68
N ALA A 286 -4.96 -19.48 9.86
CA ALA A 286 -4.47 -20.80 10.28
C ALA A 286 -3.29 -21.23 9.40
N THR A 287 -2.22 -21.74 10.05
CA THR A 287 -1.07 -22.32 9.38
C THR A 287 -0.85 -23.77 9.79
N ALA A 288 -0.35 -24.58 8.85
CA ALA A 288 0.13 -25.93 9.11
C ALA A 288 1.54 -26.08 8.55
N ARG A 289 2.48 -26.60 9.34
CA ARG A 289 3.89 -26.72 8.96
C ARG A 289 4.50 -25.43 8.43
N GLY A 290 4.14 -24.28 9.03
CA GLY A 290 4.60 -22.95 8.63
C GLY A 290 3.95 -22.39 7.37
N LYS A 291 3.02 -23.09 6.72
CA LYS A 291 2.34 -22.62 5.50
C LYS A 291 0.93 -22.12 5.81
N LEU A 292 0.56 -21.01 5.23
CA LEU A 292 -0.81 -20.46 5.31
C LEU A 292 -1.82 -21.42 4.67
N ILE A 293 -2.84 -21.80 5.43
CA ILE A 293 -3.89 -22.74 5.00
C ILE A 293 -5.20 -22.01 4.75
N ALA A 294 -5.62 -21.15 5.68
CA ALA A 294 -6.87 -20.43 5.54
C ALA A 294 -6.88 -19.13 6.34
N ILE A 295 -7.69 -18.18 5.88
CA ILE A 295 -8.18 -17.03 6.63
C ILE A 295 -9.65 -17.29 6.91
N GLY A 296 -10.13 -17.00 8.11
CA GLY A 296 -11.49 -17.25 8.53
C GLY A 296 -11.87 -16.47 9.78
N GLU A 297 -12.95 -16.89 10.40
CA GLU A 297 -13.44 -16.35 11.67
C GLU A 297 -13.45 -17.42 12.76
N ILE A 298 -13.37 -17.00 14.00
CA ILE A 298 -13.51 -17.84 15.18
C ILE A 298 -14.82 -17.48 15.87
N GLY A 299 -15.63 -18.46 16.14
CA GLY A 299 -16.88 -18.31 16.87
C GLY A 299 -17.43 -19.66 17.31
N GLU A 300 -18.11 -19.69 18.47
CA GLU A 300 -18.74 -20.90 19.02
C GLU A 300 -17.75 -22.08 19.18
N GLY A 301 -16.47 -21.80 19.40
CA GLY A 301 -15.41 -22.81 19.56
C GLY A 301 -14.95 -23.43 18.24
N GLU A 302 -15.28 -22.85 17.10
CA GLU A 302 -14.87 -23.29 15.78
C GLU A 302 -14.13 -22.19 15.00
N PHE A 303 -13.16 -22.58 14.18
CA PHE A 303 -12.60 -21.75 13.12
C PHE A 303 -13.29 -22.11 11.80
N ARG A 304 -13.95 -21.14 11.18
CA ARG A 304 -14.68 -21.28 9.90
C ARG A 304 -13.90 -20.59 8.79
N PRO A 305 -13.43 -21.34 7.78
CA PRO A 305 -12.61 -20.74 6.72
C PRO A 305 -13.48 -19.87 5.79
N LYS A 306 -12.98 -18.63 5.49
CA LYS A 306 -13.55 -17.71 4.49
C LYS A 306 -12.74 -17.73 3.19
N ARG A 307 -11.43 -17.94 3.30
CA ARG A 307 -10.49 -18.05 2.17
C ARG A 307 -9.51 -19.18 2.43
N VAL A 308 -9.26 -19.99 1.42
CA VAL A 308 -8.37 -21.15 1.49
C VAL A 308 -7.20 -20.96 0.55
N PHE A 309 -6.01 -21.44 0.97
CA PHE A 309 -4.73 -21.39 0.28
C PHE A 309 -4.23 -22.82 0.02
N GLY A 310 -3.58 -23.02 -1.14
CA GLY A 310 -3.10 -24.38 -1.42
C GLY A 310 -2.40 -24.54 -2.70
#